data_bbcf8e4e0aadc7bca04c8bda043b9639
#
_entry.id   bbcf8e4e0aadc7bca04c8bda043b9639
#
_cell.length_a   1.000
_cell.length_b   1.000
_cell.length_c   1.000
_cell.angle_alpha   90.00
_cell.angle_beta   90.00
_cell.angle_gamma   90.00
#
_symmetry.space_group_name_H-M   'P 1'
#
loop_
_entity.id
_entity.type
_entity.pdbx_description
1 polymer ?
#
loop_
_entity_poly.entity_id
_entity_poly.type
_entity_poly.pdbx_seq_one_letter_code
_entity_poly.pdbx_strand_id
1 'polypeptide(L)'
;MAEVEFVADEHGGVTVMRDGHPQSHVDVDDPEHLVFEYVQHMAAVLDAVHPAPDPIGVTHVGGAGLTLPRWVHATRPGSPQIVLEPDETLTAAVREQLPLPRCHRIRVRSQL
;
A
#
# COMPACT_ATOMS: atom_id res chain seq x y z
N MET A 1 -2.71 24.36 4.28
CA MET A 1 -3.42 23.41 3.44
C MET A 1 -2.58 22.15 3.29
N ALA A 2 -3.19 21.00 3.48
CA ALA A 2 -2.47 19.73 3.41
C ALA A 2 -2.14 19.39 1.95
N GLU A 3 -0.89 19.01 1.71
CA GLU A 3 -0.43 18.67 0.37
C GLU A 3 0.03 17.22 0.29
N VAL A 4 -0.32 16.59 -0.83
CA VAL A 4 0.16 15.26 -1.17
C VAL A 4 1.07 15.41 -2.38
N GLU A 5 2.31 14.92 -2.27
CA GLU A 5 3.28 14.97 -3.35
C GLU A 5 3.77 13.56 -3.67
N PHE A 6 4.11 13.36 -4.93
CA PHE A 6 4.63 12.08 -5.42
C PHE A 6 6.02 12.32 -5.97
N VAL A 7 7.02 11.71 -5.34
CA VAL A 7 8.42 11.90 -5.71
C VAL A 7 8.95 10.61 -6.32
N ALA A 8 9.20 10.65 -7.63
CA ALA A 8 9.71 9.49 -8.35
C ALA A 8 11.22 9.33 -8.10
N ASP A 9 11.68 8.09 -8.02
CA ASP A 9 13.10 7.78 -7.90
C ASP A 9 13.66 7.18 -9.20
N GLU A 10 14.96 6.87 -9.20
CA GLU A 10 15.67 6.34 -10.37
C GLU A 10 15.21 4.94 -10.80
N HIS A 11 14.59 4.20 -9.91
CA HIS A 11 14.21 2.81 -10.14
C HIS A 11 12.73 2.65 -10.48
N GLY A 12 12.03 3.76 -10.70
CA GLY A 12 10.60 3.74 -11.04
C GLY A 12 9.67 3.68 -9.85
N GLY A 13 10.21 3.70 -8.63
CA GLY A 13 9.39 3.80 -7.42
C GLY A 13 8.96 5.22 -7.14
N VAL A 14 7.95 5.38 -6.30
CA VAL A 14 7.40 6.69 -5.95
C VAL A 14 7.24 6.77 -4.44
N THR A 15 7.81 7.83 -3.84
CA THR A 15 7.57 8.16 -2.45
C THR A 15 6.36 9.07 -2.35
N VAL A 16 5.39 8.67 -1.55
CA VAL A 16 4.21 9.48 -1.28
C VAL A 16 4.49 10.35 -0.08
N MET A 17 4.44 11.68 -0.29
CA MET A 17 4.71 12.68 0.74
C MET A 17 3.40 13.31 1.19
N ARG A 18 3.27 13.56 2.48
CA ARG A 18 2.13 14.28 3.05
C ARG A 18 2.67 15.41 3.92
N ASP A 19 2.39 16.65 3.53
CA ASP A 19 2.87 17.85 4.23
C ASP A 19 4.39 17.82 4.48
N GLY A 20 5.16 17.39 3.47
CA GLY A 20 6.61 17.34 3.53
C GLY A 20 7.18 16.11 4.25
N HIS A 21 6.32 15.18 4.69
CA HIS A 21 6.76 13.97 5.39
C HIS A 21 6.50 12.72 4.53
N PRO A 22 7.49 11.82 4.39
CA PRO A 22 7.27 10.58 3.66
C PRO A 22 6.28 9.67 4.39
N GLN A 23 5.29 9.18 3.64
CA GLN A 23 4.26 8.28 4.18
C GLN A 23 4.45 6.86 3.73
N SER A 24 4.80 6.66 2.47
CA SER A 24 5.05 5.33 1.93
C SER A 24 5.85 5.42 0.64
N HIS A 25 6.37 4.27 0.24
CA HIS A 25 7.04 4.10 -1.05
C HIS A 25 6.26 3.03 -1.82
N VAL A 26 5.92 3.33 -3.06
CA VAL A 26 5.15 2.43 -3.92
C VAL A 26 5.89 2.21 -5.22
N ASP A 27 6.05 0.95 -5.61
CA ASP A 27 6.53 0.57 -6.92
C ASP A 27 5.39 -0.18 -7.62
N VAL A 28 4.69 0.52 -8.51
CA VAL A 28 3.49 -0.02 -9.18
C VAL A 28 3.85 -1.22 -10.06
N ASP A 29 5.02 -1.19 -10.70
CA ASP A 29 5.46 -2.26 -11.58
C ASP A 29 6.10 -3.44 -10.84
N ASP A 30 6.49 -3.22 -9.58
CA ASP A 30 7.05 -4.28 -8.73
C ASP A 30 6.54 -4.12 -7.30
N PRO A 31 5.29 -4.51 -7.02
CA PRO A 31 4.69 -4.33 -5.70
C PRO A 31 5.35 -5.18 -4.60
N GLU A 32 6.22 -6.10 -4.95
CA GLU A 32 6.99 -6.87 -3.97
C GLU A 32 8.27 -6.15 -3.53
N HIS A 33 8.63 -5.05 -4.20
CA HIS A 33 9.78 -4.24 -3.82
C HIS A 33 9.41 -3.29 -2.68
N LEU A 34 9.80 -3.65 -1.47
CA LEU A 34 9.48 -2.90 -0.24
C LEU A 34 10.70 -2.14 0.23
N VAL A 35 10.61 -0.81 0.24
CA VAL A 35 11.75 0.06 0.59
C VAL A 35 11.78 0.39 2.08
N PHE A 36 10.62 0.71 2.68
CA PHE A 36 10.59 1.08 4.10
C PHE A 36 10.74 -0.17 4.96
N GLU A 37 11.67 -0.10 5.91
CA GLU A 37 12.03 -1.23 6.75
C GLU A 37 10.86 -1.79 7.56
N TYR A 38 10.01 -0.92 8.12
CA TYR A 38 8.88 -1.40 8.90
C TYR A 38 7.89 -2.22 8.06
N VAL A 39 7.72 -1.87 6.79
CA VAL A 39 6.86 -2.63 5.88
C VAL A 39 7.50 -3.97 5.54
N GLN A 40 8.82 -4.00 5.37
CA GLN A 40 9.56 -5.25 5.16
C GLN A 40 9.35 -6.20 6.35
N HIS A 41 9.38 -5.68 7.56
CA HIS A 41 9.15 -6.48 8.77
C HIS A 41 7.73 -7.02 8.83
N MET A 42 6.73 -6.20 8.48
CA MET A 42 5.33 -6.64 8.44
C MET A 42 5.14 -7.76 7.42
N ALA A 43 5.74 -7.62 6.25
CA ALA A 43 5.69 -8.64 5.21
C ALA A 43 6.34 -9.95 5.67
N ALA A 44 7.47 -9.86 6.36
CA ALA A 44 8.17 -11.04 6.89
C ALA A 44 7.30 -11.78 7.92
N VAL A 45 6.57 -11.07 8.77
CA VAL A 45 5.66 -11.68 9.73
C VAL A 45 4.53 -12.41 8.98
N LEU A 46 3.94 -11.79 7.97
CA LEU A 46 2.90 -12.43 7.17
C LEU A 46 3.42 -13.69 6.49
N ASP A 47 4.61 -13.64 5.92
CA ASP A 47 5.21 -14.81 5.27
C ASP A 47 5.46 -15.96 6.26
N ALA A 48 5.79 -15.63 7.49
CA ALA A 48 6.03 -16.63 8.53
C ALA A 48 4.73 -17.29 9.04
N VAL A 49 3.65 -16.51 9.13
CA VAL A 49 2.38 -16.97 9.74
C VAL A 49 1.42 -17.53 8.69
N HIS A 50 1.35 -16.90 7.53
CA HIS A 50 0.44 -17.28 6.43
C HIS A 50 1.19 -17.28 5.11
N PRO A 51 1.96 -18.34 4.82
CA PRO A 51 2.78 -18.39 3.61
C PRO A 51 2.00 -18.20 2.31
N ALA A 52 2.62 -17.48 1.37
CA ALA A 52 2.06 -17.36 0.03
C ALA A 52 2.05 -18.74 -0.66
N PRO A 53 1.20 -18.97 -1.65
CA PRO A 53 0.32 -17.99 -2.31
C PRO A 53 -1.13 -17.98 -1.80
N ASP A 54 -1.42 -18.63 -0.68
CA ASP A 54 -2.79 -18.76 -0.18
C ASP A 54 -3.39 -17.38 0.15
N PRO A 55 -4.64 -17.10 -0.33
CA PRO A 55 -5.30 -15.85 0.01
C PRO A 55 -5.53 -15.72 1.51
N ILE A 56 -5.46 -14.49 2.01
CA ILE A 56 -5.74 -14.17 3.41
C ILE A 56 -6.64 -12.95 3.50
N GLY A 57 -7.50 -12.92 4.52
CA GLY A 57 -8.27 -11.72 4.84
C GLY A 57 -7.43 -10.80 5.72
N VAL A 58 -7.30 -9.53 5.32
CA VAL A 58 -6.47 -8.58 6.06
C VAL A 58 -7.24 -7.29 6.31
N THR A 59 -7.14 -6.79 7.53
CA THR A 59 -7.56 -5.44 7.87
C THR A 59 -6.32 -4.62 8.18
N HIS A 60 -6.12 -3.55 7.41
CA HIS A 60 -5.00 -2.64 7.62
C HIS A 60 -5.48 -1.41 8.37
N VAL A 61 -4.80 -1.06 9.45
CA VAL A 61 -5.07 0.17 10.18
C VAL A 61 -4.10 1.23 9.68
N GLY A 62 -4.61 2.15 8.85
CA GLY A 62 -3.80 3.06 8.07
C GLY A 62 -3.36 2.44 6.75
N GLY A 63 -3.30 3.22 5.70
CA GLY A 63 -2.97 2.72 4.37
C GLY A 63 -1.95 3.51 3.61
N ALA A 64 -1.97 4.83 3.79
CA ALA A 64 -1.12 5.76 3.04
C ALA A 64 -1.10 5.44 1.53
N GLY A 65 0.03 5.05 0.96
CA GLY A 65 0.15 4.69 -0.47
C GLY A 65 -0.33 3.29 -0.81
N LEU A 66 -0.83 2.56 0.17
CA LEU A 66 -1.33 1.18 0.01
C LEU A 66 -0.21 0.18 -0.34
N THR A 67 0.99 0.42 0.15
CA THR A 67 2.16 -0.42 -0.15
C THR A 67 1.96 -1.86 0.29
N LEU A 68 1.61 -2.08 1.56
CA LEU A 68 1.41 -3.43 2.07
C LEU A 68 0.20 -4.11 1.44
N PRO A 69 -0.96 -3.43 1.27
CA PRO A 69 -2.07 -4.04 0.53
C PRO A 69 -1.71 -4.49 -0.88
N ARG A 70 -0.91 -3.71 -1.60
CA ARG A 70 -0.44 -4.07 -2.94
C ARG A 70 0.46 -5.31 -2.92
N TRP A 71 1.33 -5.40 -1.91
CA TRP A 71 2.21 -6.55 -1.71
C TRP A 71 1.40 -7.81 -1.41
N VAL A 72 0.39 -7.71 -0.54
CA VAL A 72 -0.50 -8.84 -0.23
C VAL A 72 -1.21 -9.32 -1.48
N HIS A 73 -1.75 -8.39 -2.28
CA HIS A 73 -2.43 -8.75 -3.53
C HIS A 73 -1.47 -9.45 -4.51
N ALA A 74 -0.25 -8.96 -4.63
CA ALA A 74 0.74 -9.53 -5.56
C ALA A 74 1.19 -10.94 -5.14
N THR A 75 1.39 -11.16 -3.85
CA THR A 75 1.88 -12.44 -3.34
C THR A 75 0.78 -13.44 -3.03
N ARG A 76 -0.43 -12.97 -2.77
CA ARG A 76 -1.61 -13.78 -2.41
C ARG A 76 -2.84 -13.29 -3.16
N PRO A 77 -2.90 -13.52 -4.49
CA PRO A 77 -4.01 -13.04 -5.32
C PRO A 77 -5.37 -13.49 -4.78
N GLY A 78 -6.35 -12.62 -4.85
CA GLY A 78 -7.70 -12.91 -4.36
C GLY A 78 -7.91 -12.64 -2.88
N SER A 79 -6.91 -12.13 -2.18
CA SER A 79 -7.03 -11.81 -0.76
C SER A 79 -7.99 -10.63 -0.53
N PRO A 80 -9.06 -10.82 0.27
CA PRO A 80 -9.95 -9.71 0.60
C PRO A 80 -9.30 -8.82 1.64
N GLN A 81 -9.23 -7.53 1.35
CA GLN A 81 -8.54 -6.58 2.23
C GLN A 81 -9.41 -5.36 2.49
N ILE A 82 -9.40 -4.90 3.73
CA ILE A 82 -10.03 -3.64 4.13
C ILE A 82 -8.93 -2.74 4.69
N VAL A 83 -8.90 -1.51 4.24
CA VAL A 83 -7.95 -0.50 4.71
C VAL A 83 -8.74 0.60 5.40
N LEU A 84 -8.41 0.90 6.64
CA LEU A 84 -9.02 1.99 7.39
C LEU A 84 -8.07 3.18 7.33
N GLU A 85 -8.36 4.14 6.47
CA GLU A 85 -7.53 5.32 6.26
C GLU A 85 -8.38 6.58 6.37
N PRO A 86 -8.23 7.37 7.44
CA PRO A 86 -9.06 8.56 7.64
C PRO A 86 -8.73 9.73 6.71
N ASP A 87 -7.55 9.74 6.07
CA ASP A 87 -7.14 10.82 5.18
C ASP A 87 -7.68 10.63 3.78
N GLU A 88 -8.88 11.15 3.52
CA GLU A 88 -9.55 11.00 2.23
C GLU A 88 -8.80 11.70 1.09
N THR A 89 -8.15 12.82 1.37
CA THR A 89 -7.37 13.57 0.38
C THR A 89 -6.19 12.71 -0.08
N LEU A 90 -5.50 12.09 0.86
CA LEU A 90 -4.39 11.20 0.56
C LEU A 90 -4.86 10.00 -0.26
N THR A 91 -5.92 9.35 0.14
CA THR A 91 -6.46 8.18 -0.57
C THR A 91 -6.87 8.53 -2.00
N ALA A 92 -7.56 9.64 -2.21
CA ALA A 92 -7.98 10.07 -3.54
C ALA A 92 -6.77 10.33 -4.44
N ALA A 93 -5.75 11.03 -3.93
CA ALA A 93 -4.53 11.31 -4.69
C ALA A 93 -3.77 10.03 -5.05
N VAL A 94 -3.66 9.12 -4.11
CA VAL A 94 -2.97 7.83 -4.32
C VAL A 94 -3.69 7.00 -5.40
N ARG A 95 -5.00 6.92 -5.34
CA ARG A 95 -5.78 6.16 -6.32
C ARG A 95 -5.69 6.75 -7.72
N GLU A 96 -5.56 8.05 -7.82
CA GLU A 96 -5.42 8.74 -9.10
C GLU A 96 -4.02 8.57 -9.71
N GLN A 97 -2.99 8.80 -8.89
CA GLN A 97 -1.60 8.81 -9.37
C GLN A 97 -0.97 7.42 -9.42
N LEU A 98 -1.39 6.52 -8.53
CA LEU A 98 -0.83 5.18 -8.40
C LEU A 98 -1.99 4.18 -8.39
N PRO A 99 -2.62 3.93 -9.54
CA PRO A 99 -3.81 3.07 -9.61
C PRO A 99 -3.53 1.66 -9.07
N LEU A 100 -4.54 1.09 -8.42
CA LEU A 100 -4.47 -0.28 -7.97
C LEU A 100 -4.56 -1.26 -9.16
N PRO A 101 -3.94 -2.44 -9.05
CA PRO A 101 -3.96 -3.41 -10.13
C PRO A 101 -5.38 -3.94 -10.39
N ARG A 102 -5.59 -4.52 -11.56
CA ARG A 102 -6.87 -5.14 -11.91
C ARG A 102 -7.16 -6.30 -10.98
N CYS A 103 -8.43 -6.55 -10.76
CA CYS A 103 -8.92 -7.67 -9.95
C CYS A 103 -8.46 -7.62 -8.49
N HIS A 104 -8.05 -6.45 -8.01
CA HIS A 104 -7.74 -6.29 -6.60
C HIS A 104 -9.02 -6.40 -5.76
N ARG A 105 -8.88 -6.84 -4.52
CA ARG A 105 -9.98 -6.91 -3.56
C ARG A 105 -9.69 -6.02 -2.36
N ILE A 106 -9.13 -4.85 -2.63
CA ILE A 106 -8.75 -3.86 -1.62
C ILE A 106 -9.85 -2.81 -1.52
N ARG A 107 -10.43 -2.66 -0.34
CA ARG A 107 -11.44 -1.64 -0.06
C ARG A 107 -10.90 -0.67 0.96
N VAL A 108 -10.88 0.61 0.60
CA VAL A 108 -10.42 1.67 1.50
C VAL A 108 -11.64 2.39 2.09
N ARG A 109 -11.65 2.50 3.42
CA ARG A 109 -12.70 3.21 4.16
C ARG A 109 -12.08 4.39 4.88
N SER A 110 -12.73 5.56 4.79
CA SER A 110 -12.26 6.81 5.39
C SER A 110 -12.61 6.89 6.88
N GLN A 111 -12.20 5.88 7.64
CA GLN A 111 -12.50 5.82 9.08
C GLN A 111 -11.38 5.08 9.81
N LEU A 112 -11.42 5.15 11.11
CA LEU A 112 -10.54 4.39 11.99
C LEU A 112 -11.34 3.40 12.82
#